data_4d4fb5d992f9fa29c66873289742ecf0
#
_entry.id   4d4fb5d992f9fa29c66873289742ecf0
#
_cell.length_a   1.000
_cell.length_b   1.000
_cell.length_c   1.000
_cell.angle_alpha   90.00
_cell.angle_beta   90.00
_cell.angle_gamma   90.00
#
_symmetry.space_group_name_H-M   'P 1'
#
loop_
_entity.id
_entity.type
_entity.pdbx_description
1 polymer ?
#
loop_
_entity_poly.entity_id
_entity_poly.type
_entity_poly.pdbx_seq_one_letter_code
_entity_poly.pdbx_strand_id
1 'polypeptide(L)'
;GQIENNEIRIQAVKVTENLINEKIAGVQVSALIDKLGNGFPVDLLLLKKIAFFREAGDISSYMRSIEKFIAKFPNHSRKAEVEAWLNAVKDPTQAKIKIGVVLPLTGKLALTGQRVLQGIQLAVNKLPSRSREKLALEVRDSGSSLPVDEVISKLAGLPNIVGIIGPLLSDEVKIAGEIARQYRIPLLSPTASTQGLVDNNPYVFRNALTREIQAKFLAEYSINTLHLRRFAVLHPFEPFGLELKDIFVKEVEALGGEVVAVAGYDRSQNDFKKQILQIGGVEDDNLEKIARDIVLNEEQVDDFSDASVLSRPVIDMGHLSENDLEKLKVSLELAYDALFIPGVYDKVGLIIPQLAFYNVSKITLLGANGWNSPELVELGGKYLKTVYFVDGYYPSSHQPEVQRFVEGFQTNFGEKPVYLSAQAFDAANIFIKLILAGADNRIKMWKKLQLVKDFPGVTGSTTLLASGDSEKNIFALTVKRKKIVQEN
;
A
#
# COMPACT_ATOMS: atom_id res chain seq x y z
N GLY A 1 -21.92 -34.90 -20.91
CA GLY A 1 -20.86 -35.72 -21.55
C GLY A 1 -19.82 -34.89 -22.34
N GLN A 2 -20.24 -33.96 -23.22
CA GLN A 2 -19.27 -33.15 -23.97
C GLN A 2 -18.67 -31.98 -23.16
N ILE A 3 -19.36 -31.43 -22.17
CA ILE A 3 -18.87 -30.33 -21.33
C ILE A 3 -17.83 -30.87 -20.32
N GLU A 4 -18.08 -32.00 -19.68
CA GLU A 4 -17.11 -32.66 -18.78
C GLU A 4 -15.81 -33.06 -19.50
N ASN A 5 -15.88 -33.56 -20.72
CA ASN A 5 -14.69 -33.85 -21.53
C ASN A 5 -13.87 -32.62 -21.89
N ASN A 6 -14.47 -31.45 -22.02
CA ASN A 6 -13.76 -30.20 -22.30
C ASN A 6 -13.02 -29.68 -21.07
N GLU A 7 -13.61 -29.75 -19.87
CA GLU A 7 -12.95 -29.32 -18.62
C GLU A 7 -11.77 -30.20 -18.28
N ILE A 8 -11.90 -31.50 -18.38
CA ILE A 8 -10.81 -32.47 -18.17
C ILE A 8 -9.67 -32.19 -19.15
N ARG A 9 -9.98 -31.91 -20.42
CA ARG A 9 -8.99 -31.59 -21.43
C ARG A 9 -8.25 -30.29 -21.13
N ILE A 10 -8.94 -29.25 -20.69
CA ILE A 10 -8.34 -27.97 -20.29
C ILE A 10 -7.42 -28.15 -19.08
N GLN A 11 -7.86 -28.89 -18.07
CA GLN A 11 -7.05 -29.20 -16.91
C GLN A 11 -5.79 -30.02 -17.27
N ALA A 12 -5.93 -31.03 -18.12
CA ALA A 12 -4.80 -31.84 -18.57
C ALA A 12 -3.75 -31.01 -19.32
N VAL A 13 -4.19 -30.10 -20.18
CA VAL A 13 -3.28 -29.16 -20.87
C VAL A 13 -2.56 -28.26 -19.88
N LYS A 14 -3.26 -27.68 -18.91
CA LYS A 14 -2.69 -26.79 -17.87
C LYS A 14 -1.67 -27.52 -16.99
N VAL A 15 -1.97 -28.76 -16.57
CA VAL A 15 -1.03 -29.58 -15.80
C VAL A 15 0.22 -29.93 -16.63
N THR A 16 0.04 -30.29 -17.91
CA THR A 16 1.16 -30.60 -18.80
C THR A 16 2.03 -29.37 -19.06
N GLU A 17 1.44 -28.20 -19.26
CA GLU A 17 2.16 -26.93 -19.43
C GLU A 17 3.00 -26.61 -18.18
N ASN A 18 2.44 -26.76 -16.98
CA ASN A 18 3.15 -26.57 -15.74
C ASN A 18 4.34 -27.53 -15.60
N LEU A 19 4.12 -28.83 -15.86
CA LEU A 19 5.19 -29.84 -15.83
C LEU A 19 6.32 -29.51 -16.81
N ILE A 20 5.97 -29.11 -18.03
CA ILE A 20 6.94 -28.70 -19.04
C ILE A 20 7.73 -27.48 -18.55
N ASN A 21 7.04 -26.49 -17.97
CA ASN A 21 7.69 -25.26 -17.51
C ASN A 21 8.58 -25.46 -16.29
N GLU A 22 8.20 -26.31 -15.36
CA GLU A 22 8.93 -26.52 -14.10
C GLU A 22 10.02 -27.57 -14.19
N LYS A 23 9.78 -28.68 -14.91
CA LYS A 23 10.63 -29.88 -14.84
C LYS A 23 11.52 -30.11 -16.06
N ILE A 24 11.29 -29.41 -17.18
CA ILE A 24 12.06 -29.61 -18.40
C ILE A 24 13.01 -28.42 -18.59
N ALA A 25 14.31 -28.62 -18.58
CA ALA A 25 15.27 -27.59 -18.88
C ALA A 25 15.21 -27.18 -20.37
N GLY A 26 15.38 -25.88 -20.69
CA GLY A 26 15.27 -25.35 -22.05
C GLY A 26 16.18 -26.08 -23.06
N VAL A 27 17.37 -26.51 -22.65
CA VAL A 27 18.31 -27.27 -23.47
C VAL A 27 17.79 -28.68 -23.87
N GLN A 28 16.91 -29.29 -23.06
CA GLN A 28 16.35 -30.63 -23.30
C GLN A 28 15.14 -30.61 -24.24
N VAL A 29 14.53 -29.45 -24.45
CA VAL A 29 13.27 -29.30 -25.21
C VAL A 29 13.42 -29.78 -26.65
N SER A 30 14.57 -29.49 -27.30
CA SER A 30 14.80 -29.90 -28.69
C SER A 30 14.76 -31.40 -28.88
N ALA A 31 15.46 -32.15 -28.04
CA ALA A 31 15.48 -33.61 -28.08
C ALA A 31 14.11 -34.23 -27.83
N LEU A 32 13.29 -33.63 -26.95
CA LEU A 32 11.93 -34.08 -26.70
C LEU A 32 11.01 -33.83 -27.89
N ILE A 33 11.12 -32.68 -28.55
CA ILE A 33 10.35 -32.38 -29.79
C ILE A 33 10.67 -33.39 -30.89
N ASP A 34 11.95 -33.70 -31.07
CA ASP A 34 12.38 -34.65 -32.11
C ASP A 34 11.91 -36.09 -31.81
N LYS A 35 11.87 -36.48 -30.51
CA LYS A 35 11.40 -37.79 -30.08
C LYS A 35 9.86 -37.94 -30.19
N LEU A 36 9.09 -36.88 -29.91
CA LEU A 36 7.63 -36.93 -29.90
C LEU A 36 7.00 -36.67 -31.27
N GLY A 37 7.73 -36.13 -32.21
CA GLY A 37 7.27 -35.90 -33.58
C GLY A 37 6.16 -34.84 -33.70
N ASN A 38 4.91 -35.29 -33.91
CA ASN A 38 3.75 -34.40 -34.13
C ASN A 38 2.67 -34.63 -33.06
N GLY A 39 1.96 -33.58 -32.70
CA GLY A 39 0.84 -33.66 -31.77
C GLY A 39 1.15 -33.12 -30.39
N PHE A 40 0.21 -33.26 -29.47
CA PHE A 40 0.32 -32.86 -28.07
C PHE A 40 1.35 -33.74 -27.34
N PRO A 41 2.30 -33.17 -26.54
CA PRO A 41 2.43 -31.76 -26.14
C PRO A 41 3.54 -31.00 -26.92
N VAL A 42 3.79 -31.31 -28.19
CA VAL A 42 4.85 -30.68 -29.00
C VAL A 42 4.62 -29.19 -29.22
N ASP A 43 3.37 -28.76 -29.29
CA ASP A 43 2.98 -27.34 -29.30
C ASP A 43 3.48 -26.60 -28.05
N LEU A 44 3.26 -27.14 -26.85
CA LEU A 44 3.72 -26.57 -25.58
C LEU A 44 5.28 -26.60 -25.48
N LEU A 45 5.90 -27.67 -25.94
CA LEU A 45 7.38 -27.73 -26.00
C LEU A 45 7.96 -26.70 -26.95
N LEU A 46 7.35 -26.45 -28.11
CA LEU A 46 7.79 -25.39 -29.01
C LEU A 46 7.61 -24.00 -28.40
N LEU A 47 6.52 -23.75 -27.71
CA LEU A 47 6.33 -22.50 -26.96
C LEU A 47 7.42 -22.30 -25.90
N LYS A 48 7.77 -23.35 -25.16
CA LYS A 48 8.90 -23.30 -24.20
C LYS A 48 10.25 -23.06 -24.90
N LYS A 49 10.47 -23.68 -26.05
CA LYS A 49 11.68 -23.45 -26.85
C LYS A 49 11.78 -22.01 -27.34
N ILE A 50 10.67 -21.42 -27.77
CA ILE A 50 10.59 -20.00 -28.15
C ILE A 50 10.95 -19.13 -26.95
N ALA A 51 10.35 -19.39 -25.77
CA ALA A 51 10.68 -18.65 -24.55
C ALA A 51 12.17 -18.78 -24.18
N PHE A 52 12.73 -19.97 -24.25
CA PHE A 52 14.15 -20.23 -23.94
C PHE A 52 15.10 -19.41 -24.83
N PHE A 53 14.92 -19.40 -26.16
CA PHE A 53 15.76 -18.62 -27.05
C PHE A 53 15.57 -17.12 -26.90
N ARG A 54 14.35 -16.68 -26.60
CA ARG A 54 14.09 -15.27 -26.25
C ARG A 54 14.85 -14.84 -25.01
N GLU A 55 14.85 -15.66 -23.96
CA GLU A 55 15.58 -15.42 -22.70
C GLU A 55 17.09 -15.44 -22.91
N ALA A 56 17.58 -16.34 -23.76
CA ALA A 56 18.99 -16.45 -24.13
C ALA A 56 19.48 -15.29 -25.03
N GLY A 57 18.57 -14.47 -25.58
CA GLY A 57 18.92 -13.42 -26.55
C GLY A 57 19.35 -13.95 -27.92
N ASP A 58 19.17 -15.25 -28.22
CA ASP A 58 19.45 -15.85 -29.54
C ASP A 58 18.30 -15.57 -30.50
N ILE A 59 18.32 -14.38 -31.11
CA ILE A 59 17.34 -13.90 -32.05
C ILE A 59 17.12 -14.84 -33.22
N SER A 60 18.19 -15.42 -33.75
CA SER A 60 18.13 -16.32 -34.93
C SER A 60 17.38 -17.61 -34.60
N SER A 61 17.65 -18.24 -33.46
CA SER A 61 16.98 -19.45 -33.02
C SER A 61 15.55 -19.16 -32.51
N TYR A 62 15.33 -17.98 -31.94
CA TYR A 62 14.02 -17.49 -31.56
C TYR A 62 13.09 -17.38 -32.78
N MET A 63 13.49 -16.67 -33.83
CA MET A 63 12.73 -16.53 -35.08
C MET A 63 12.41 -17.87 -35.73
N ARG A 64 13.45 -18.74 -35.89
CA ARG A 64 13.25 -20.08 -36.46
C ARG A 64 12.30 -20.95 -35.66
N SER A 65 12.29 -20.83 -34.35
CA SER A 65 11.37 -21.57 -33.46
C SER A 65 9.94 -21.08 -33.62
N ILE A 66 9.74 -19.78 -33.77
CA ILE A 66 8.43 -19.15 -34.06
C ILE A 66 7.91 -19.64 -35.43
N GLU A 67 8.72 -19.53 -36.47
CA GLU A 67 8.31 -19.96 -37.82
C GLU A 67 7.97 -21.45 -37.85
N LYS A 68 8.74 -22.30 -37.14
CA LYS A 68 8.44 -23.72 -36.97
C LYS A 68 7.11 -23.97 -36.27
N PHE A 69 6.80 -23.18 -35.22
CA PHE A 69 5.50 -23.27 -34.50
C PHE A 69 4.33 -22.92 -35.43
N ILE A 70 4.40 -21.78 -36.11
CA ILE A 70 3.34 -21.30 -37.01
C ILE A 70 3.09 -22.30 -38.14
N ALA A 71 4.16 -22.82 -38.74
CA ALA A 71 4.07 -23.81 -39.83
C ALA A 71 3.46 -25.13 -39.35
N LYS A 72 3.81 -25.58 -38.16
CA LYS A 72 3.41 -26.89 -37.62
C LYS A 72 2.00 -26.87 -37.02
N PHE A 73 1.59 -25.72 -36.44
CA PHE A 73 0.30 -25.54 -35.76
C PHE A 73 -0.49 -24.35 -36.32
N PRO A 74 -0.94 -24.38 -37.59
CA PRO A 74 -1.57 -23.25 -38.26
C PRO A 74 -2.92 -22.85 -37.63
N ASN A 75 -3.58 -23.75 -36.90
CA ASN A 75 -4.88 -23.51 -36.26
C ASN A 75 -4.79 -23.42 -34.73
N HIS A 76 -3.59 -23.24 -34.17
CA HIS A 76 -3.41 -23.15 -32.72
C HIS A 76 -3.99 -21.85 -32.17
N SER A 77 -4.63 -21.91 -31.00
CA SER A 77 -5.27 -20.75 -30.36
C SER A 77 -4.29 -19.59 -30.09
N ARG A 78 -3.00 -19.88 -29.88
CA ARG A 78 -1.93 -18.89 -29.66
C ARG A 78 -1.20 -18.47 -30.94
N LYS A 79 -1.66 -18.87 -32.13
CA LYS A 79 -0.99 -18.53 -33.39
C LYS A 79 -0.83 -17.04 -33.60
N ALA A 80 -1.89 -16.26 -33.41
CA ALA A 80 -1.89 -14.80 -33.57
C ALA A 80 -0.86 -14.13 -32.62
N GLU A 81 -0.74 -14.64 -31.38
CA GLU A 81 0.24 -14.18 -30.41
C GLU A 81 1.67 -14.45 -30.89
N VAL A 82 1.93 -15.66 -31.39
CA VAL A 82 3.24 -16.08 -31.87
C VAL A 82 3.63 -15.36 -33.16
N GLU A 83 2.68 -15.07 -34.05
CA GLU A 83 2.90 -14.23 -35.24
C GLU A 83 3.25 -12.78 -34.86
N ALA A 84 2.62 -12.24 -33.82
CA ALA A 84 2.95 -10.91 -33.31
C ALA A 84 4.39 -10.86 -32.78
N TRP A 85 4.89 -11.96 -32.16
CA TRP A 85 6.28 -12.04 -31.72
C TRP A 85 7.27 -12.04 -32.90
N LEU A 86 6.93 -12.72 -33.99
CA LEU A 86 7.74 -12.74 -35.21
C LEU A 86 7.83 -11.35 -35.86
N ASN A 87 6.69 -10.67 -35.98
CA ASN A 87 6.60 -9.34 -36.55
C ASN A 87 7.38 -8.32 -35.72
N ALA A 88 7.32 -8.43 -34.38
CA ALA A 88 8.08 -7.58 -33.48
C ALA A 88 9.62 -7.71 -33.66
N VAL A 89 10.10 -8.86 -34.11
CA VAL A 89 11.53 -9.08 -34.36
C VAL A 89 11.91 -8.66 -35.78
N LYS A 90 11.04 -8.87 -36.77
CA LYS A 90 11.31 -8.51 -38.17
C LYS A 90 11.33 -7.00 -38.41
N ASP A 91 10.61 -6.23 -37.60
CA ASP A 91 10.65 -4.76 -37.65
C ASP A 91 10.98 -4.16 -36.25
N PRO A 92 12.25 -4.19 -35.82
CA PRO A 92 12.66 -3.65 -34.53
C PRO A 92 12.44 -2.14 -34.40
N THR A 93 12.23 -1.43 -35.52
CA THR A 93 12.00 0.02 -35.52
C THR A 93 10.58 0.39 -35.08
N GLN A 94 9.63 -0.53 -35.21
CA GLN A 94 8.22 -0.36 -34.76
C GLN A 94 7.93 -1.02 -33.42
N ALA A 95 8.84 -1.82 -32.86
CA ALA A 95 8.66 -2.54 -31.62
C ALA A 95 8.81 -1.59 -30.42
N LYS A 96 7.74 -0.88 -30.05
CA LYS A 96 7.73 -0.08 -28.82
C LYS A 96 7.91 -1.00 -27.60
N ILE A 97 8.75 -0.57 -26.67
CA ILE A 97 8.77 -1.16 -25.33
C ILE A 97 7.45 -0.84 -24.67
N LYS A 98 6.78 -1.84 -24.12
CA LYS A 98 5.46 -1.66 -23.50
C LYS A 98 5.55 -1.86 -21.99
N ILE A 99 4.91 -0.96 -21.25
CA ILE A 99 4.57 -1.14 -19.85
C ILE A 99 3.10 -1.63 -19.80
N GLY A 100 2.87 -2.79 -19.23
CA GLY A 100 1.54 -3.28 -18.92
C GLY A 100 0.94 -2.46 -17.78
N VAL A 101 -0.34 -2.17 -17.85
CA VAL A 101 -1.08 -1.45 -16.79
C VAL A 101 -2.37 -2.19 -16.52
N VAL A 102 -2.59 -2.62 -15.27
CA VAL A 102 -3.81 -3.34 -14.85
C VAL A 102 -4.49 -2.56 -13.75
N LEU A 103 -5.66 -2.01 -14.04
CA LEU A 103 -6.40 -1.11 -13.16
C LEU A 103 -7.91 -1.37 -13.23
N PRO A 104 -8.68 -1.15 -12.16
CA PRO A 104 -10.14 -1.21 -12.18
C PRO A 104 -10.70 0.05 -12.86
N LEU A 105 -10.91 -0.01 -14.17
CA LEU A 105 -11.41 1.13 -14.96
C LEU A 105 -12.94 1.12 -15.11
N THR A 106 -13.60 0.03 -14.70
CA THR A 106 -15.06 -0.11 -14.62
C THR A 106 -15.48 -0.53 -13.20
N GLY A 107 -16.80 -0.52 -12.93
CA GLY A 107 -17.36 -0.91 -11.63
C GLY A 107 -17.15 0.13 -10.52
N LYS A 108 -17.24 -0.32 -9.27
CA LYS A 108 -17.21 0.55 -8.07
C LYS A 108 -15.92 1.34 -7.90
N LEU A 109 -14.81 0.84 -8.40
CA LEU A 109 -13.48 1.44 -8.27
C LEU A 109 -13.03 2.21 -9.52
N ALA A 110 -13.92 2.41 -10.50
CA ALA A 110 -13.59 3.05 -11.77
C ALA A 110 -12.91 4.42 -11.60
N LEU A 111 -13.43 5.26 -10.71
CA LEU A 111 -12.84 6.58 -10.43
C LEU A 111 -11.43 6.46 -9.83
N THR A 112 -11.22 5.48 -8.94
CA THR A 112 -9.91 5.18 -8.37
C THR A 112 -8.93 4.75 -9.44
N GLY A 113 -9.32 3.79 -10.29
CA GLY A 113 -8.52 3.33 -11.43
C GLY A 113 -8.17 4.44 -12.40
N GLN A 114 -9.14 5.32 -12.70
CA GLN A 114 -8.93 6.48 -13.58
C GLN A 114 -7.88 7.45 -13.01
N ARG A 115 -7.95 7.77 -11.71
CA ARG A 115 -6.97 8.66 -11.06
C ARG A 115 -5.56 8.09 -11.04
N VAL A 116 -5.45 6.77 -10.85
CA VAL A 116 -4.17 6.05 -10.96
C VAL A 116 -3.65 6.10 -12.41
N LEU A 117 -4.51 5.85 -13.39
CA LEU A 117 -4.14 5.90 -14.80
C LEU A 117 -3.64 7.31 -15.22
N GLN A 118 -4.28 8.35 -14.75
CA GLN A 118 -3.85 9.74 -14.98
C GLN A 118 -2.41 9.98 -14.45
N GLY A 119 -2.07 9.46 -13.26
CA GLY A 119 -0.70 9.53 -12.73
C GLY A 119 0.32 8.85 -13.66
N ILE A 120 0.01 7.65 -14.14
CA ILE A 120 0.87 6.91 -15.08
C ILE A 120 1.01 7.65 -16.41
N GLN A 121 -0.10 8.14 -16.96
CA GLN A 121 -0.11 8.90 -18.21
C GLN A 121 0.70 10.18 -18.12
N LEU A 122 0.61 10.91 -16.99
CA LEU A 122 1.41 12.10 -16.78
C LEU A 122 2.91 11.81 -16.80
N ALA A 123 3.35 10.69 -16.20
CA ALA A 123 4.75 10.29 -16.23
C ALA A 123 5.24 10.05 -17.66
N VAL A 124 4.45 9.38 -18.49
CA VAL A 124 4.76 9.13 -19.91
C VAL A 124 4.71 10.43 -20.72
N ASN A 125 3.72 11.30 -20.47
CA ASN A 125 3.58 12.57 -21.21
C ASN A 125 4.72 13.56 -20.96
N LYS A 126 5.38 13.48 -19.79
CA LYS A 126 6.57 14.29 -19.46
C LYS A 126 7.83 13.87 -20.21
N LEU A 127 7.83 12.71 -20.89
CA LEU A 127 8.98 12.27 -21.68
C LEU A 127 9.19 13.14 -22.93
N PRO A 128 10.47 13.42 -23.31
CA PRO A 128 10.77 13.98 -24.61
C PRO A 128 10.18 13.13 -25.73
N SER A 129 9.72 13.77 -26.81
CA SER A 129 9.03 13.11 -27.94
C SER A 129 9.75 11.86 -28.44
N ARG A 130 11.07 11.95 -28.66
CA ARG A 130 11.90 10.81 -29.10
C ARG A 130 11.86 9.58 -28.17
N SER A 131 11.79 9.81 -26.87
CA SER A 131 11.69 8.73 -25.87
C SER A 131 10.28 8.18 -25.78
N ARG A 132 9.26 9.07 -25.86
CA ARG A 132 7.85 8.72 -25.81
C ARG A 132 7.43 7.89 -27.02
N GLU A 133 7.99 8.14 -28.20
CA GLU A 133 7.74 7.34 -29.41
C GLU A 133 8.16 5.87 -29.26
N LYS A 134 9.16 5.60 -28.44
CA LYS A 134 9.68 4.24 -28.19
C LYS A 134 8.94 3.49 -27.08
N LEU A 135 8.08 4.16 -26.32
CA LEU A 135 7.36 3.61 -25.18
C LEU A 135 5.86 3.59 -25.45
N ALA A 136 5.16 2.56 -25.01
CA ALA A 136 3.71 2.49 -25.01
C ALA A 136 3.17 1.93 -23.69
N LEU A 137 1.95 2.34 -23.34
CA LEU A 137 1.17 1.72 -22.26
C LEU A 137 0.22 0.71 -22.87
N GLU A 138 0.18 -0.48 -22.33
CA GLU A 138 -0.81 -1.53 -22.66
C GLU A 138 -1.77 -1.67 -21.50
N VAL A 139 -2.91 -0.97 -21.55
CA VAL A 139 -3.86 -0.86 -20.43
C VAL A 139 -4.89 -1.97 -20.49
N ARG A 140 -5.18 -2.58 -19.33
CA ARG A 140 -6.24 -3.57 -19.13
C ARG A 140 -7.08 -3.22 -17.92
N ASP A 141 -8.37 -3.50 -18.03
CA ASP A 141 -9.36 -3.25 -16.99
C ASP A 141 -9.53 -4.49 -16.11
N SER A 142 -9.13 -4.40 -14.82
CA SER A 142 -9.37 -5.44 -13.83
C SER A 142 -10.78 -5.40 -13.24
N GLY A 143 -11.53 -4.30 -13.45
CA GLY A 143 -12.93 -4.17 -13.05
C GLY A 143 -13.92 -4.77 -14.06
N SER A 144 -13.42 -5.32 -15.18
CA SER A 144 -14.24 -5.97 -16.21
C SER A 144 -14.87 -7.27 -15.70
N SER A 145 -15.75 -7.85 -16.52
CA SER A 145 -16.36 -9.17 -16.22
C SER A 145 -15.39 -10.35 -16.31
N LEU A 146 -14.17 -10.13 -16.83
CA LEU A 146 -13.14 -11.15 -16.91
C LEU A 146 -12.41 -11.32 -15.56
N PRO A 147 -12.11 -12.57 -15.15
CA PRO A 147 -11.27 -12.82 -13.99
C PRO A 147 -9.89 -12.17 -14.11
N VAL A 148 -9.36 -11.65 -13.02
CA VAL A 148 -8.07 -10.92 -12.98
C VAL A 148 -6.90 -11.76 -13.51
N ASP A 149 -6.89 -13.06 -13.23
CA ASP A 149 -5.88 -14.00 -13.72
C ASP A 149 -5.87 -14.09 -15.24
N GLU A 150 -7.05 -14.10 -15.88
CA GLU A 150 -7.18 -14.09 -17.34
C GLU A 150 -6.71 -12.77 -17.96
N VAL A 151 -7.08 -11.64 -17.35
CA VAL A 151 -6.64 -10.30 -17.76
C VAL A 151 -5.12 -10.19 -17.77
N ILE A 152 -4.48 -10.62 -16.66
CA ILE A 152 -3.04 -10.53 -16.51
C ILE A 152 -2.30 -11.54 -17.39
N SER A 153 -2.81 -12.77 -17.51
CA SER A 153 -2.22 -13.77 -18.40
C SER A 153 -2.20 -13.31 -19.85
N LYS A 154 -3.32 -12.74 -20.34
CA LYS A 154 -3.39 -12.16 -21.69
C LYS A 154 -2.40 -11.02 -21.89
N LEU A 155 -2.29 -10.12 -20.89
CA LEU A 155 -1.34 -9.02 -20.93
C LEU A 155 0.12 -9.53 -20.90
N ALA A 156 0.44 -10.45 -20.01
CA ALA A 156 1.76 -11.03 -19.87
C ALA A 156 2.17 -11.85 -21.12
N GLY A 157 1.21 -12.38 -21.87
CA GLY A 157 1.46 -13.08 -23.13
C GLY A 157 1.92 -12.17 -24.27
N LEU A 158 1.62 -10.86 -24.20
CA LEU A 158 1.96 -9.94 -25.30
C LEU A 158 3.48 -9.73 -25.44
N PRO A 159 3.97 -9.53 -26.67
CA PRO A 159 5.37 -9.19 -26.90
C PRO A 159 5.68 -7.79 -26.38
N ASN A 160 6.97 -7.59 -26.06
CA ASN A 160 7.53 -6.30 -25.64
C ASN A 160 6.97 -5.71 -24.32
N ILE A 161 6.14 -6.44 -23.57
CA ILE A 161 5.78 -6.06 -22.20
C ILE A 161 6.98 -6.37 -21.28
N VAL A 162 7.60 -5.31 -20.74
CA VAL A 162 8.79 -5.43 -19.90
C VAL A 162 8.47 -5.57 -18.42
N GLY A 163 7.27 -5.16 -18.02
CA GLY A 163 6.76 -5.27 -16.65
C GLY A 163 5.34 -4.71 -16.57
N ILE A 164 4.70 -4.89 -15.42
CA ILE A 164 3.29 -4.52 -15.19
C ILE A 164 3.20 -3.55 -14.00
N ILE A 165 2.47 -2.44 -14.15
CA ILE A 165 2.05 -1.56 -13.05
C ILE A 165 0.63 -1.91 -12.66
N GLY A 166 0.40 -2.15 -11.36
CA GLY A 166 -0.86 -2.69 -10.84
C GLY A 166 -0.80 -4.22 -10.65
N PRO A 167 -1.90 -4.86 -10.24
CA PRO A 167 -3.18 -4.28 -9.82
C PRO A 167 -3.09 -3.41 -8.56
N LEU A 168 -4.25 -2.83 -8.15
CA LEU A 168 -4.32 -1.94 -6.98
C LEU A 168 -4.64 -2.68 -5.68
N LEU A 169 -5.50 -3.69 -5.74
CA LEU A 169 -5.99 -4.41 -4.58
C LEU A 169 -5.03 -5.56 -4.21
N SER A 170 -4.80 -5.74 -2.92
CA SER A 170 -3.87 -6.78 -2.44
C SER A 170 -4.28 -8.20 -2.86
N ASP A 171 -5.59 -8.50 -2.89
CA ASP A 171 -6.07 -9.81 -3.33
C ASP A 171 -5.82 -10.04 -4.82
N GLU A 172 -6.01 -9.00 -5.64
CA GLU A 172 -5.66 -9.05 -7.07
C GLU A 172 -4.15 -9.22 -7.28
N VAL A 173 -3.32 -8.54 -6.46
CA VAL A 173 -1.86 -8.66 -6.53
C VAL A 173 -1.38 -10.06 -6.18
N LYS A 174 -2.01 -10.76 -5.23
CA LYS A 174 -1.71 -12.18 -4.94
C LYS A 174 -1.91 -13.06 -6.18
N ILE A 175 -3.06 -12.92 -6.83
CA ILE A 175 -3.38 -13.67 -8.06
C ILE A 175 -2.40 -13.30 -9.18
N ALA A 176 -2.18 -11.99 -9.38
CA ALA A 176 -1.25 -11.46 -10.37
C ALA A 176 0.19 -11.94 -10.15
N GLY A 177 0.59 -12.11 -8.89
CA GLY A 177 1.92 -12.54 -8.52
C GLY A 177 2.24 -13.96 -9.01
N GLU A 178 1.30 -14.89 -8.94
CA GLU A 178 1.51 -16.26 -9.46
C GLU A 178 1.71 -16.24 -11.00
N ILE A 179 0.96 -15.41 -11.69
CA ILE A 179 1.11 -15.24 -13.13
C ILE A 179 2.42 -14.52 -13.47
N ALA A 180 2.77 -13.49 -12.70
CA ALA A 180 4.04 -12.76 -12.84
C ALA A 180 5.24 -13.71 -12.71
N ARG A 181 5.19 -14.66 -11.76
CA ARG A 181 6.20 -15.73 -11.61
C ARG A 181 6.25 -16.65 -12.82
N GLN A 182 5.09 -17.13 -13.29
CA GLN A 182 4.97 -18.03 -14.43
C GLN A 182 5.55 -17.41 -15.72
N TYR A 183 5.23 -16.13 -15.96
CA TYR A 183 5.70 -15.41 -17.14
C TYR A 183 7.03 -14.69 -16.94
N ARG A 184 7.63 -14.79 -15.74
CA ARG A 184 8.86 -14.07 -15.35
C ARG A 184 8.81 -12.59 -15.70
N ILE A 185 7.68 -11.97 -15.37
CA ILE A 185 7.41 -10.57 -15.63
C ILE A 185 7.35 -9.80 -14.31
N PRO A 186 8.18 -8.76 -14.11
CA PRO A 186 8.08 -7.98 -12.88
C PRO A 186 6.78 -7.18 -12.83
N LEU A 187 6.16 -7.19 -11.65
CA LEU A 187 4.94 -6.48 -11.33
C LEU A 187 5.22 -5.49 -10.21
N LEU A 188 4.85 -4.22 -10.39
CA LEU A 188 4.95 -3.17 -9.39
C LEU A 188 3.56 -2.65 -9.03
N SER A 189 3.05 -3.02 -7.85
CA SER A 189 1.80 -2.46 -7.34
C SER A 189 2.05 -1.09 -6.69
N PRO A 190 1.34 -0.03 -7.11
CA PRO A 190 1.50 1.28 -6.50
C PRO A 190 0.81 1.41 -5.14
N THR A 191 -0.20 0.59 -4.83
CA THR A 191 -1.12 0.84 -3.70
C THR A 191 -1.34 -0.32 -2.77
N ALA A 192 -1.08 -1.56 -3.19
CA ALA A 192 -1.34 -2.75 -2.38
C ALA A 192 -0.47 -2.77 -1.11
N SER A 193 -1.10 -2.69 0.07
CA SER A 193 -0.43 -2.43 1.34
C SER A 193 -0.49 -3.57 2.36
N THR A 194 -1.15 -4.70 2.05
CA THR A 194 -1.27 -5.84 2.96
C THR A 194 0.11 -6.40 3.31
N GLN A 195 0.34 -6.67 4.59
CA GLN A 195 1.59 -7.27 5.09
C GLN A 195 1.81 -8.66 4.46
N GLY A 196 3.06 -9.01 4.19
CA GLY A 196 3.44 -10.31 3.61
C GLY A 196 3.06 -10.49 2.13
N LEU A 197 2.54 -9.45 1.46
CA LEU A 197 2.04 -9.53 0.08
C LEU A 197 3.12 -9.95 -0.94
N VAL A 198 4.34 -9.50 -0.73
CA VAL A 198 5.47 -9.73 -1.65
C VAL A 198 6.36 -10.89 -1.22
N ASP A 199 6.10 -11.48 -0.04
CA ASP A 199 6.90 -12.56 0.51
C ASP A 199 6.90 -13.76 -0.43
N ASN A 200 8.07 -14.35 -0.62
CA ASN A 200 8.28 -15.54 -1.45
C ASN A 200 7.92 -15.38 -2.95
N ASN A 201 7.74 -14.15 -3.45
CA ASN A 201 7.54 -13.92 -4.88
C ASN A 201 8.50 -12.86 -5.44
N PRO A 202 9.62 -13.26 -6.07
CA PRO A 202 10.67 -12.34 -6.52
C PRO A 202 10.25 -11.45 -7.70
N TYR A 203 9.07 -11.66 -8.27
CA TYR A 203 8.57 -10.86 -9.38
C TYR A 203 7.54 -9.81 -8.97
N VAL A 204 7.12 -9.79 -7.70
CA VAL A 204 6.19 -8.80 -7.16
C VAL A 204 6.95 -7.75 -6.37
N PHE A 205 6.75 -6.49 -6.74
CA PHE A 205 7.26 -5.30 -6.07
C PHE A 205 6.08 -4.40 -5.68
N ARG A 206 6.26 -3.59 -4.65
CA ARG A 206 5.27 -2.57 -4.27
C ARG A 206 5.92 -1.21 -3.98
N ASN A 207 5.22 -0.14 -4.35
CA ASN A 207 5.56 1.25 -4.01
C ASN A 207 4.51 1.87 -3.08
N ALA A 208 3.81 1.03 -2.32
CA ALA A 208 2.72 1.44 -1.45
C ALA A 208 3.24 2.08 -0.16
N LEU A 209 2.45 3.01 0.40
CA LEU A 209 2.63 3.44 1.78
C LEU A 209 2.06 2.37 2.70
N THR A 210 2.91 1.52 3.23
CA THR A 210 2.50 0.47 4.18
C THR A 210 2.34 1.04 5.58
N ARG A 211 1.66 0.31 6.44
CA ARG A 211 1.57 0.65 7.87
C ARG A 211 2.94 0.56 8.54
N GLU A 212 3.74 -0.40 8.08
CA GLU A 212 5.13 -0.56 8.54
C GLU A 212 5.98 0.67 8.26
N ILE A 213 5.96 1.19 7.03
CA ILE A 213 6.67 2.43 6.67
C ILE A 213 6.22 3.59 7.56
N GLN A 214 4.92 3.74 7.77
CA GLN A 214 4.38 4.84 8.58
C GLN A 214 4.81 4.74 10.05
N ALA A 215 4.62 3.57 10.66
CA ALA A 215 4.89 3.36 12.07
C ALA A 215 6.39 3.44 12.38
N LYS A 216 7.25 2.85 11.55
CA LYS A 216 8.71 2.95 11.66
C LYS A 216 9.18 4.40 11.55
N PHE A 217 8.79 5.08 10.48
CA PHE A 217 9.18 6.48 10.28
C PHE A 217 8.72 7.36 11.45
N LEU A 218 7.48 7.17 11.93
CA LEU A 218 6.95 7.96 13.05
C LEU A 218 7.70 7.68 14.35
N ALA A 219 8.04 6.41 14.65
CA ALA A 219 8.83 6.03 15.81
C ALA A 219 10.24 6.64 15.77
N GLU A 220 10.93 6.50 14.62
CA GLU A 220 12.25 7.09 14.39
C GLU A 220 12.22 8.62 14.52
N TYR A 221 11.24 9.27 13.90
CA TYR A 221 11.07 10.72 13.95
C TYR A 221 10.80 11.20 15.37
N SER A 222 9.93 10.50 16.12
CA SER A 222 9.57 10.84 17.48
C SER A 222 10.76 10.74 18.44
N ILE A 223 11.59 9.70 18.30
CA ILE A 223 12.73 9.46 19.20
C ILE A 223 13.95 10.27 18.80
N ASN A 224 14.30 10.29 17.49
CA ASN A 224 15.57 10.87 17.04
C ASN A 224 15.46 12.37 16.78
N THR A 225 14.29 12.86 16.33
CA THR A 225 14.09 14.28 15.99
C THR A 225 13.35 15.05 17.07
N LEU A 226 12.26 14.49 17.61
CA LEU A 226 11.49 15.14 18.68
C LEU A 226 12.02 14.85 20.08
N HIS A 227 12.97 13.92 20.22
CA HIS A 227 13.60 13.51 21.49
C HIS A 227 12.62 12.98 22.55
N LEU A 228 11.50 12.40 22.12
CA LEU A 228 10.51 11.80 22.99
C LEU A 228 10.96 10.40 23.41
N ARG A 229 10.57 9.97 24.63
CA ARG A 229 10.99 8.68 25.19
C ARG A 229 9.84 7.83 25.71
N ARG A 230 8.82 8.43 26.28
CA ARG A 230 7.69 7.73 26.88
C ARG A 230 6.42 8.01 26.09
N PHE A 231 5.73 6.96 25.73
CA PHE A 231 4.57 7.02 24.82
C PHE A 231 3.36 6.35 25.43
N ALA A 232 2.17 6.89 25.14
CA ALA A 232 0.91 6.18 25.26
C ALA A 232 0.32 5.94 23.88
N VAL A 233 -0.55 4.94 23.75
CA VAL A 233 -1.25 4.62 22.50
C VAL A 233 -2.74 4.53 22.74
N LEU A 234 -3.54 5.23 21.92
CA LEU A 234 -4.99 5.15 21.91
C LEU A 234 -5.46 4.73 20.51
N HIS A 235 -5.86 3.48 20.33
CA HIS A 235 -6.09 2.90 19.01
C HIS A 235 -7.51 2.39 18.78
N PRO A 236 -8.04 2.45 17.55
CA PRO A 236 -9.29 1.76 17.20
C PRO A 236 -9.07 0.23 17.15
N PHE A 237 -10.13 -0.53 17.41
CA PHE A 237 -10.13 -2.00 17.28
C PHE A 237 -10.27 -2.47 15.82
N GLU A 238 -9.84 -1.68 14.86
CA GLU A 238 -9.81 -2.02 13.44
C GLU A 238 -8.41 -2.50 13.03
N PRO A 239 -8.32 -3.34 11.99
CA PRO A 239 -7.02 -3.86 11.51
C PRO A 239 -5.99 -2.77 11.25
N PHE A 240 -6.41 -1.62 10.73
CA PHE A 240 -5.54 -0.48 10.47
C PHE A 240 -4.88 0.05 11.75
N GLY A 241 -5.68 0.29 12.80
CA GLY A 241 -5.17 0.83 14.06
C GLY A 241 -4.36 -0.18 14.87
N LEU A 242 -4.81 -1.45 14.88
CA LEU A 242 -4.12 -2.54 15.57
C LEU A 242 -2.72 -2.78 15.00
N GLU A 243 -2.62 -2.91 13.68
CA GLU A 243 -1.33 -3.15 13.01
C GLU A 243 -0.35 -1.98 13.18
N LEU A 244 -0.82 -0.72 13.03
CA LEU A 244 -0.01 0.46 13.28
C LEU A 244 0.48 0.52 14.73
N LYS A 245 -0.40 0.22 15.70
CA LYS A 245 -0.05 0.16 17.12
C LYS A 245 1.03 -0.89 17.38
N ASP A 246 0.85 -2.11 16.90
CA ASP A 246 1.79 -3.21 17.16
C ASP A 246 3.18 -2.92 16.59
N ILE A 247 3.24 -2.37 15.37
CA ILE A 247 4.52 -2.00 14.75
C ILE A 247 5.15 -0.81 15.49
N PHE A 248 4.38 0.23 15.80
CA PHE A 248 4.89 1.41 16.49
C PHE A 248 5.48 1.06 17.86
N VAL A 249 4.78 0.25 18.67
CA VAL A 249 5.24 -0.21 19.98
C VAL A 249 6.59 -0.92 19.82
N LYS A 250 6.66 -1.89 18.94
CA LYS A 250 7.89 -2.66 18.65
C LYS A 250 9.06 -1.77 18.24
N GLU A 251 8.83 -0.82 17.36
CA GLU A 251 9.89 0.07 16.85
C GLU A 251 10.34 1.08 17.93
N VAL A 252 9.40 1.61 18.72
CA VAL A 252 9.72 2.50 19.86
C VAL A 252 10.62 1.76 20.86
N GLU A 253 10.27 0.53 21.25
CA GLU A 253 11.06 -0.28 22.16
C GLU A 253 12.44 -0.62 21.58
N ALA A 254 12.51 -0.97 20.30
CA ALA A 254 13.78 -1.25 19.62
C ALA A 254 14.72 -0.02 19.57
N LEU A 255 14.15 1.20 19.55
CA LEU A 255 14.89 2.46 19.57
C LEU A 255 15.17 2.98 21.00
N GLY A 256 14.84 2.20 22.05
CA GLY A 256 15.09 2.55 23.47
C GLY A 256 14.08 3.54 24.06
N GLY A 257 12.89 3.65 23.47
CA GLY A 257 11.73 4.29 24.06
C GLY A 257 10.89 3.30 24.86
N GLU A 258 9.84 3.79 25.51
CA GLU A 258 8.94 2.99 26.35
C GLU A 258 7.49 3.34 26.01
N VAL A 259 6.63 2.32 25.89
CA VAL A 259 5.17 2.50 25.78
C VAL A 259 4.54 2.16 27.13
N VAL A 260 4.15 3.18 27.87
CA VAL A 260 3.69 3.06 29.27
C VAL A 260 2.19 2.81 29.42
N ALA A 261 1.38 3.13 28.41
CA ALA A 261 -0.06 2.92 28.44
C ALA A 261 -0.63 2.64 27.04
N VAL A 262 -1.60 1.73 26.98
CA VAL A 262 -2.34 1.41 25.75
C VAL A 262 -3.81 1.28 26.07
N ALA A 263 -4.67 1.96 25.29
CA ALA A 263 -6.11 1.80 25.37
C ALA A 263 -6.72 1.65 23.97
N GLY A 264 -7.77 0.86 23.85
CA GLY A 264 -8.49 0.64 22.61
C GLY A 264 -9.90 1.20 22.63
N TYR A 265 -10.41 1.62 21.47
CA TYR A 265 -11.77 2.11 21.31
C TYR A 265 -12.48 1.49 20.11
N ASP A 266 -13.80 1.37 20.18
CA ASP A 266 -14.63 0.95 19.05
C ASP A 266 -14.89 2.14 18.10
N ARG A 267 -14.93 1.91 16.81
CA ARG A 267 -15.14 2.96 15.80
C ARG A 267 -16.54 3.61 15.92
N SER A 268 -17.52 2.92 16.43
CA SER A 268 -18.86 3.48 16.67
C SER A 268 -18.89 4.48 17.83
N GLN A 269 -17.92 4.43 18.74
CA GLN A 269 -17.79 5.26 19.92
C GLN A 269 -17.62 6.75 19.58
N ASN A 270 -18.24 7.65 20.35
CA ASN A 270 -18.04 9.10 20.29
C ASN A 270 -17.63 9.71 21.64
N ASP A 271 -17.74 8.94 22.71
CA ASP A 271 -17.24 9.28 24.04
C ASP A 271 -16.01 8.41 24.35
N PHE A 272 -14.91 9.06 24.70
CA PHE A 272 -13.60 8.40 24.94
C PHE A 272 -13.13 8.57 26.38
N LYS A 273 -14.03 8.99 27.30
CA LYS A 273 -13.73 9.21 28.72
C LYS A 273 -12.97 8.04 29.33
N LYS A 274 -13.51 6.81 29.22
CA LYS A 274 -12.90 5.61 29.79
C LYS A 274 -11.47 5.41 29.32
N GLN A 275 -11.23 5.49 28.04
CA GLN A 275 -9.90 5.30 27.45
C GLN A 275 -8.92 6.41 27.87
N ILE A 276 -9.40 7.66 27.92
CA ILE A 276 -8.59 8.82 28.33
C ILE A 276 -8.14 8.67 29.77
N LEU A 277 -9.05 8.28 30.66
CA LEU A 277 -8.72 8.04 32.07
C LEU A 277 -7.75 6.86 32.23
N GLN A 278 -7.97 5.78 31.51
CA GLN A 278 -7.08 4.61 31.50
C GLN A 278 -5.65 4.98 31.09
N ILE A 279 -5.44 5.71 29.99
CA ILE A 279 -4.10 6.16 29.58
C ILE A 279 -3.54 7.23 30.54
N GLY A 280 -4.39 7.92 31.27
CA GLY A 280 -4.02 8.86 32.36
C GLY A 280 -3.63 8.19 33.68
N GLY A 281 -3.53 6.85 33.72
CA GLY A 281 -3.11 6.09 34.91
C GLY A 281 -4.22 5.85 35.93
N VAL A 282 -5.48 6.05 35.55
CA VAL A 282 -6.63 5.79 36.42
C VAL A 282 -7.25 4.45 36.02
N GLU A 283 -7.11 3.46 36.91
CA GLU A 283 -7.75 2.14 36.75
C GLU A 283 -9.25 2.19 37.08
N ASP A 284 -10.06 1.32 36.46
CA ASP A 284 -11.53 1.27 36.66
C ASP A 284 -11.89 1.17 38.16
N ASP A 285 -11.17 0.36 38.96
CA ASP A 285 -11.41 0.21 40.40
C ASP A 285 -11.08 1.50 41.19
N ASN A 286 -10.11 2.27 40.73
CA ASN A 286 -9.77 3.56 41.30
C ASN A 286 -10.79 4.65 40.93
N LEU A 287 -11.41 4.58 39.74
CA LEU A 287 -12.48 5.49 39.32
C LEU A 287 -13.67 5.39 40.25
N GLU A 288 -14.12 4.17 40.60
CA GLU A 288 -15.21 3.97 41.55
C GLU A 288 -14.83 4.46 42.97
N LYS A 289 -13.58 4.28 43.36
CA LYS A 289 -13.10 4.75 44.66
C LYS A 289 -13.01 6.28 44.71
N ILE A 290 -12.45 6.92 43.69
CA ILE A 290 -12.35 8.39 43.58
C ILE A 290 -13.77 9.00 43.53
N ALA A 291 -14.68 8.41 42.73
CA ALA A 291 -16.06 8.85 42.68
C ALA A 291 -16.76 8.72 44.04
N ARG A 292 -16.54 7.63 44.80
CA ARG A 292 -17.04 7.45 46.16
C ARG A 292 -16.48 8.46 47.13
N ASP A 293 -15.15 8.70 47.08
CA ASP A 293 -14.48 9.67 47.95
C ASP A 293 -14.97 11.10 47.72
N ILE A 294 -15.32 11.45 46.47
CA ILE A 294 -15.92 12.74 46.12
C ILE A 294 -17.35 12.84 46.71
N VAL A 295 -18.19 11.81 46.50
CA VAL A 295 -19.54 11.77 47.00
C VAL A 295 -19.59 11.75 48.53
N LEU A 296 -18.71 10.97 49.18
CA LEU A 296 -18.65 10.91 50.66
C LEU A 296 -18.14 12.21 51.30
N ASN A 297 -17.26 12.97 50.62
CA ASN A 297 -16.85 14.28 51.09
C ASN A 297 -17.90 15.37 50.92
N GLU A 298 -18.90 15.22 50.06
CA GLU A 298 -20.02 16.11 49.93
C GLU A 298 -21.14 15.81 50.97
N GLU A 299 -21.32 14.52 51.34
CA GLU A 299 -22.32 14.12 52.39
C GLU A 299 -21.90 14.49 53.80
N GLN A 300 -20.61 14.85 54.05
CA GLN A 300 -20.15 15.33 55.38
C GLN A 300 -20.58 16.77 55.70
N VAL A 301 -21.34 17.44 54.85
CA VAL A 301 -21.78 18.82 55.08
C VAL A 301 -23.24 18.88 55.66
N ASP A 302 -24.00 17.78 55.59
CA ASP A 302 -25.36 17.75 56.18
C ASP A 302 -25.50 16.59 57.16
N ASP A 303 -25.53 16.96 58.42
CA ASP A 303 -25.88 16.16 59.61
C ASP A 303 -27.34 15.66 59.46
N PHE A 304 -27.53 14.32 59.29
CA PHE A 304 -28.74 13.64 59.79
C PHE A 304 -28.56 12.10 59.77
N SER A 305 -28.69 11.57 61.00
CA SER A 305 -28.86 10.17 61.35
C SER A 305 -30.05 9.50 60.62
N ASP A 306 -29.81 8.45 59.88
CA ASP A 306 -30.57 7.22 60.02
C ASP A 306 -29.87 6.02 59.35
N ALA A 307 -29.60 5.01 60.18
CA ALA A 307 -28.95 3.78 59.77
C ALA A 307 -30.02 2.76 59.33
N SER A 308 -30.34 2.71 58.10
CA SER A 308 -30.90 1.50 57.47
C SER A 308 -30.93 1.68 55.93
N VAL A 309 -30.17 0.93 55.24
CA VAL A 309 -30.34 0.26 53.99
C VAL A 309 -28.96 0.07 53.33
N LEU A 310 -28.42 -1.11 53.51
CA LEU A 310 -27.32 -1.68 52.69
C LEU A 310 -27.80 -1.96 51.25
N SER A 311 -27.90 -0.94 50.43
CA SER A 311 -27.87 -1.09 49.00
C SER A 311 -26.69 -0.24 48.49
N ARG A 312 -25.69 -0.90 47.92
CA ARG A 312 -24.57 -0.22 47.28
C ARG A 312 -25.13 0.72 46.21
N PRO A 313 -24.92 2.05 46.30
CA PRO A 313 -25.32 2.94 45.23
C PRO A 313 -24.52 2.56 43.97
N VAL A 314 -25.22 2.20 42.90
CA VAL A 314 -24.62 2.15 41.56
C VAL A 314 -24.37 3.60 41.18
N ILE A 315 -23.12 4.05 41.23
CA ILE A 315 -22.74 5.39 40.82
C ILE A 315 -22.87 5.45 39.31
N ASP A 316 -23.87 6.12 38.80
CA ASP A 316 -23.99 6.43 37.40
C ASP A 316 -22.96 7.50 37.02
N MET A 317 -21.86 7.06 36.41
CA MET A 317 -20.76 7.91 35.98
C MET A 317 -21.17 9.02 35.01
N GLY A 318 -22.38 8.97 34.46
CA GLY A 318 -22.96 10.01 33.60
C GLY A 318 -23.38 11.28 34.34
N HIS A 319 -23.44 11.27 35.68
CA HIS A 319 -23.95 12.38 36.51
C HIS A 319 -22.91 13.06 37.38
N LEU A 320 -21.57 12.84 37.13
CA LEU A 320 -20.53 13.62 37.81
C LEU A 320 -20.67 15.10 37.46
N SER A 321 -20.73 15.96 38.49
CA SER A 321 -20.80 17.41 38.33
C SER A 321 -19.52 17.95 37.67
N GLU A 322 -19.58 19.17 37.10
CA GLU A 322 -18.39 19.85 36.57
C GLU A 322 -17.30 20.00 37.65
N ASN A 323 -17.68 20.16 38.89
CA ASN A 323 -16.78 20.29 40.04
C ASN A 323 -16.07 18.97 40.38
N ASP A 324 -16.75 17.82 40.23
CA ASP A 324 -16.17 16.49 40.42
C ASP A 324 -15.22 16.12 39.30
N LEU A 325 -15.55 16.53 38.08
CA LEU A 325 -14.68 16.42 36.93
C LEU A 325 -13.43 17.30 37.09
N GLU A 326 -13.55 18.47 37.75
CA GLU A 326 -12.42 19.34 38.03
C GLU A 326 -11.46 18.75 39.07
N LYS A 327 -11.97 18.08 40.09
CA LYS A 327 -11.22 17.33 41.10
C LYS A 327 -10.52 16.09 40.46
N LEU A 328 -11.18 15.38 39.56
CA LEU A 328 -10.58 14.29 38.74
C LEU A 328 -9.46 14.80 37.82
N LYS A 329 -9.59 16.01 37.27
CA LYS A 329 -8.58 16.66 36.42
C LYS A 329 -7.25 16.91 37.12
N VAL A 330 -7.27 17.13 38.42
CA VAL A 330 -6.05 17.43 39.22
C VAL A 330 -5.20 16.17 39.46
N SER A 331 -5.76 14.97 39.31
CA SER A 331 -5.11 13.71 39.68
C SER A 331 -4.47 12.93 38.53
N LEU A 332 -4.61 13.38 37.28
CA LEU A 332 -3.97 12.71 36.14
C LEU A 332 -2.48 13.07 36.05
N GLU A 333 -1.63 12.22 36.60
CA GLU A 333 -0.19 12.28 36.37
C GLU A 333 0.18 11.52 35.12
N LEU A 334 0.39 12.26 34.02
CA LEU A 334 0.74 11.65 32.75
C LEU A 334 2.17 11.10 32.79
N ALA A 335 2.31 9.78 32.69
CA ALA A 335 3.59 9.09 32.67
C ALA A 335 4.27 9.10 31.30
N TYR A 336 3.74 9.81 30.30
CA TYR A 336 4.22 9.83 28.92
C TYR A 336 4.38 11.25 28.35
N ASP A 337 5.25 11.36 27.37
CA ASP A 337 5.60 12.61 26.69
C ASP A 337 4.76 12.80 25.41
N ALA A 338 4.29 11.69 24.84
CA ALA A 338 3.52 11.67 23.60
C ALA A 338 2.39 10.63 23.60
N LEU A 339 1.32 10.94 22.87
CA LEU A 339 0.20 10.05 22.63
C LEU A 339 0.06 9.75 21.13
N PHE A 340 0.27 8.49 20.75
CA PHE A 340 0.03 8.02 19.39
C PHE A 340 -1.42 7.56 19.21
N ILE A 341 -2.12 8.14 18.22
CA ILE A 341 -3.50 7.80 17.90
C ILE A 341 -3.56 7.33 16.44
N PRO A 342 -3.38 6.02 16.16
CA PRO A 342 -3.48 5.44 14.81
C PRO A 342 -4.92 5.37 14.33
N GLY A 343 -5.60 6.52 14.24
CA GLY A 343 -6.99 6.67 13.83
C GLY A 343 -7.13 7.55 12.59
N VAL A 344 -8.37 7.63 12.09
CA VAL A 344 -8.75 8.50 10.98
C VAL A 344 -9.30 9.82 11.53
N TYR A 345 -9.15 10.90 10.76
CA TYR A 345 -9.44 12.28 11.16
C TYR A 345 -10.79 12.50 11.84
N ASP A 346 -11.83 11.77 11.43
CA ASP A 346 -13.19 11.89 11.97
C ASP A 346 -13.28 11.52 13.45
N LYS A 347 -12.63 10.44 13.87
CA LYS A 347 -12.56 10.03 15.28
C LYS A 347 -11.51 10.79 16.05
N VAL A 348 -10.36 11.00 15.47
CA VAL A 348 -9.27 11.77 16.07
C VAL A 348 -9.72 13.19 16.38
N GLY A 349 -10.49 13.83 15.49
CA GLY A 349 -11.08 15.14 15.69
C GLY A 349 -12.06 15.22 16.87
N LEU A 350 -12.70 14.10 17.25
CA LEU A 350 -13.54 13.99 18.45
C LEU A 350 -12.73 13.67 19.71
N ILE A 351 -11.65 12.91 19.59
CA ILE A 351 -10.78 12.53 20.70
C ILE A 351 -10.01 13.75 21.22
N ILE A 352 -9.41 14.56 20.34
CA ILE A 352 -8.53 15.65 20.73
C ILE A 352 -9.18 16.69 21.66
N PRO A 353 -10.41 17.19 21.40
CA PRO A 353 -11.09 18.06 22.36
C PRO A 353 -11.39 17.40 23.71
N GLN A 354 -11.70 16.09 23.73
CA GLN A 354 -11.97 15.35 24.96
C GLN A 354 -10.68 15.15 25.77
N LEU A 355 -9.51 14.89 25.12
CA LEU A 355 -8.23 14.89 25.82
C LEU A 355 -8.00 16.21 26.57
N ALA A 356 -8.26 17.35 25.91
CA ALA A 356 -8.12 18.65 26.54
C ALA A 356 -9.13 18.88 27.67
N PHE A 357 -10.35 18.37 27.52
CA PHE A 357 -11.38 18.43 28.57
C PHE A 357 -10.97 17.68 29.83
N TYR A 358 -10.32 16.52 29.71
CA TYR A 358 -9.78 15.73 30.81
C TYR A 358 -8.36 16.14 31.22
N ASN A 359 -7.90 17.35 30.89
CA ASN A 359 -6.55 17.87 31.22
C ASN A 359 -5.35 17.07 30.66
N VAL A 360 -5.58 16.16 29.70
CA VAL A 360 -4.51 15.55 28.93
C VAL A 360 -3.96 16.61 27.97
N SER A 361 -3.04 17.40 28.46
CA SER A 361 -2.45 18.55 27.74
C SER A 361 -0.93 18.58 27.96
N LYS A 362 -0.23 19.41 27.22
CA LYS A 362 1.25 19.51 27.28
C LYS A 362 1.97 18.24 26.84
N ILE A 363 1.32 17.41 26.05
CA ILE A 363 1.89 16.23 25.39
C ILE A 363 1.95 16.44 23.88
N THR A 364 2.81 15.67 23.23
CA THR A 364 2.85 15.61 21.76
C THR A 364 1.83 14.61 21.26
N LEU A 365 0.97 15.03 20.35
CA LEU A 365 0.03 14.13 19.66
C LEU A 365 0.68 13.61 18.37
N LEU A 366 0.65 12.30 18.20
CA LEU A 366 1.25 11.61 17.06
C LEU A 366 0.18 10.88 16.23
N GLY A 367 0.28 10.95 14.91
CA GLY A 367 -0.68 10.36 13.98
C GLY A 367 -0.06 9.72 12.74
N ALA A 368 -0.86 8.91 12.05
CA ALA A 368 -0.56 8.35 10.76
C ALA A 368 -1.25 9.14 9.64
N ASN A 369 -1.17 8.66 8.39
CA ASN A 369 -1.73 9.33 7.22
C ASN A 369 -3.25 9.61 7.28
N GLY A 370 -3.99 8.89 8.13
CA GLY A 370 -5.40 9.18 8.40
C GLY A 370 -5.68 10.57 9.00
N TRP A 371 -4.63 11.27 9.45
CA TRP A 371 -4.72 12.64 9.97
C TRP A 371 -4.55 13.72 8.90
N ASN A 372 -4.06 13.38 7.71
CA ASN A 372 -3.84 14.36 6.64
C ASN A 372 -5.14 14.77 5.94
N SER A 373 -5.99 15.49 6.68
CA SER A 373 -7.29 15.99 6.21
C SER A 373 -7.55 17.40 6.74
N PRO A 374 -8.02 18.34 5.92
CA PRO A 374 -8.47 19.66 6.38
C PRO A 374 -9.53 19.58 7.48
N GLU A 375 -10.40 18.56 7.44
CA GLU A 375 -11.47 18.33 8.42
C GLU A 375 -10.89 18.05 9.82
N LEU A 376 -9.73 17.43 9.95
CA LEU A 376 -9.05 17.29 11.24
C LEU A 376 -8.76 18.66 11.85
N VAL A 377 -8.31 19.61 11.03
CA VAL A 377 -7.98 20.96 11.49
C VAL A 377 -9.24 21.70 11.95
N GLU A 378 -10.37 21.48 11.30
CA GLU A 378 -11.66 22.06 11.68
C GLU A 378 -12.18 21.46 13.01
N LEU A 379 -12.18 20.12 13.12
CA LEU A 379 -12.68 19.40 14.30
C LEU A 379 -11.78 19.61 15.53
N GLY A 380 -10.47 19.47 15.37
CA GLY A 380 -9.52 19.60 16.48
C GLY A 380 -9.25 21.04 16.90
N GLY A 381 -9.45 22.00 16.01
CA GLY A 381 -9.46 23.44 16.27
C GLY A 381 -8.26 23.96 17.07
N LYS A 382 -8.51 24.67 18.17
CA LYS A 382 -7.49 25.25 19.06
C LYS A 382 -6.65 24.23 19.84
N TYR A 383 -7.07 22.96 19.86
CA TYR A 383 -6.43 21.90 20.61
C TYR A 383 -5.29 21.21 19.86
N LEU A 384 -5.17 21.44 18.54
CA LEU A 384 -4.06 20.96 17.71
C LEU A 384 -2.81 21.84 17.87
N LYS A 385 -2.16 21.79 19.06
CA LYS A 385 -1.02 22.66 19.36
C LYS A 385 0.33 22.03 19.04
N THR A 386 0.56 20.82 19.55
CA THR A 386 1.80 20.06 19.36
C THR A 386 1.43 18.72 18.77
N VAL A 387 1.31 18.71 17.45
CA VAL A 387 0.86 17.55 16.69
C VAL A 387 1.84 17.25 15.58
N TYR A 388 2.18 15.97 15.41
CA TYR A 388 2.97 15.48 14.29
C TYR A 388 2.34 14.22 13.74
N PHE A 389 2.28 14.12 12.43
CA PHE A 389 1.77 12.94 11.76
C PHE A 389 2.51 12.72 10.44
N VAL A 390 2.39 11.54 9.90
CA VAL A 390 3.15 11.14 8.73
C VAL A 390 2.23 10.83 7.56
N ASP A 391 2.67 11.19 6.35
CA ASP A 391 2.00 10.78 5.12
C ASP A 391 3.01 10.58 3.99
N GLY A 392 2.65 9.75 3.03
CA GLY A 392 3.43 9.52 1.82
C GLY A 392 3.25 10.59 0.76
N TYR A 393 2.36 11.58 0.94
CA TYR A 393 2.12 12.63 -0.03
C TYR A 393 1.64 13.92 0.61
N TYR A 394 2.31 15.01 0.24
CA TYR A 394 1.89 16.36 0.64
C TYR A 394 1.94 17.30 -0.57
N PRO A 395 0.77 17.65 -1.18
CA PRO A 395 0.71 18.41 -2.43
C PRO A 395 1.23 19.83 -2.33
N SER A 396 1.29 20.41 -1.12
CA SER A 396 1.84 21.76 -0.87
C SER A 396 3.31 21.74 -0.46
N SER A 397 4.01 20.61 -0.65
CA SER A 397 5.45 20.51 -0.39
C SER A 397 6.24 21.50 -1.24
N HIS A 398 7.30 22.06 -0.66
CA HIS A 398 8.25 22.92 -1.36
C HIS A 398 9.23 22.17 -2.26
N GLN A 399 9.19 20.83 -2.26
CA GLN A 399 10.04 20.02 -3.12
C GLN A 399 9.69 20.26 -4.60
N PRO A 400 10.68 20.60 -5.45
CA PRO A 400 10.41 20.96 -6.86
C PRO A 400 9.74 19.83 -7.66
N GLU A 401 9.99 18.57 -7.31
CA GLU A 401 9.37 17.40 -7.92
C GLU A 401 7.86 17.36 -7.68
N VAL A 402 7.44 17.64 -6.44
CA VAL A 402 6.03 17.66 -6.03
C VAL A 402 5.33 18.82 -6.72
N GLN A 403 5.93 20.02 -6.71
CA GLN A 403 5.34 21.19 -7.37
C GLN A 403 5.13 20.95 -8.87
N ARG A 404 6.18 20.47 -9.58
CA ARG A 404 6.07 20.13 -11.01
C ARG A 404 5.04 19.03 -11.31
N PHE A 405 4.86 18.10 -10.38
CA PHE A 405 3.83 17.06 -10.50
C PHE A 405 2.43 17.68 -10.37
N VAL A 406 2.18 18.46 -9.33
CA VAL A 406 0.88 19.10 -9.05
C VAL A 406 0.48 20.00 -10.20
N GLU A 407 1.36 20.91 -10.65
CA GLU A 407 1.11 21.79 -11.78
C GLU A 407 0.85 21.01 -13.08
N GLY A 408 1.70 20.03 -13.37
CA GLY A 408 1.53 19.19 -14.55
C GLY A 408 0.24 18.39 -14.52
N PHE A 409 -0.17 17.88 -13.38
CA PHE A 409 -1.42 17.16 -13.23
C PHE A 409 -2.64 18.06 -13.46
N GLN A 410 -2.66 19.24 -12.82
CA GLN A 410 -3.73 20.21 -13.01
C GLN A 410 -3.84 20.69 -14.46
N THR A 411 -2.71 20.93 -15.11
CA THR A 411 -2.67 21.37 -16.52
C THR A 411 -3.20 20.31 -17.47
N ASN A 412 -2.90 19.03 -17.23
CA ASN A 412 -3.32 17.94 -18.13
C ASN A 412 -4.74 17.44 -17.88
N PHE A 413 -5.22 17.49 -16.63
CA PHE A 413 -6.48 16.84 -16.23
C PHE A 413 -7.52 17.78 -15.63
N GLY A 414 -7.18 19.05 -15.35
CA GLY A 414 -8.11 20.05 -14.83
C GLY A 414 -8.46 19.88 -13.35
N GLU A 415 -7.87 18.90 -12.66
CA GLU A 415 -8.13 18.59 -11.25
C GLU A 415 -6.84 18.48 -10.44
N LYS A 416 -6.96 18.57 -9.11
CA LYS A 416 -5.81 18.35 -8.22
C LYS A 416 -5.49 16.85 -8.11
N PRO A 417 -4.18 16.50 -8.13
CA PRO A 417 -3.80 15.11 -7.93
C PRO A 417 -4.11 14.63 -6.52
N VAL A 418 -4.53 13.38 -6.42
CA VAL A 418 -4.70 12.67 -5.14
C VAL A 418 -3.48 11.79 -4.87
N TYR A 419 -3.35 11.29 -3.62
CA TYR A 419 -2.27 10.41 -3.21
C TYR A 419 -2.07 9.20 -4.17
N LEU A 420 -3.15 8.54 -4.58
CA LEU A 420 -3.09 7.39 -5.50
C LEU A 420 -2.50 7.76 -6.88
N SER A 421 -2.82 8.96 -7.39
CA SER A 421 -2.21 9.46 -8.64
C SER A 421 -0.71 9.70 -8.48
N ALA A 422 -0.30 10.19 -7.31
CA ALA A 422 1.11 10.44 -6.99
C ALA A 422 1.92 9.14 -6.88
N GLN A 423 1.38 8.13 -6.19
CA GLN A 423 2.02 6.81 -6.11
C GLN A 423 2.18 6.15 -7.49
N ALA A 424 1.15 6.24 -8.32
CA ALA A 424 1.17 5.68 -9.66
C ALA A 424 2.13 6.43 -10.59
N PHE A 425 2.24 7.75 -10.43
CA PHE A 425 3.23 8.56 -11.12
C PHE A 425 4.67 8.12 -10.77
N ASP A 426 4.95 7.88 -9.50
CA ASP A 426 6.26 7.40 -9.05
C ASP A 426 6.55 5.99 -9.57
N ALA A 427 5.59 5.06 -9.49
CA ALA A 427 5.72 3.71 -10.04
C ALA A 427 6.04 3.73 -11.55
N ALA A 428 5.35 4.58 -12.31
CA ALA A 428 5.61 4.75 -13.73
C ALA A 428 6.99 5.36 -14.00
N ASN A 429 7.41 6.36 -13.23
CA ASN A 429 8.74 6.98 -13.36
C ASN A 429 9.87 6.00 -13.03
N ILE A 430 9.70 5.10 -12.05
CA ILE A 430 10.65 4.00 -11.79
C ILE A 430 10.82 3.16 -13.05
N PHE A 431 9.74 2.64 -13.64
CA PHE A 431 9.82 1.85 -14.88
C PHE A 431 10.46 2.64 -16.03
N ILE A 432 10.03 3.87 -16.23
CA ILE A 432 10.54 4.75 -17.29
C ILE A 432 12.04 4.98 -17.14
N LYS A 433 12.53 5.32 -15.94
CA LYS A 433 13.95 5.53 -15.68
C LYS A 433 14.76 4.27 -15.96
N LEU A 434 14.25 3.10 -15.58
CA LEU A 434 14.92 1.83 -15.84
C LEU A 434 14.91 1.47 -17.32
N ILE A 435 13.85 1.75 -18.07
CA ILE A 435 13.78 1.58 -19.53
C ILE A 435 14.81 2.49 -20.22
N LEU A 436 14.86 3.76 -19.84
CA LEU A 436 15.83 4.70 -20.38
C LEU A 436 17.28 4.30 -20.06
N ALA A 437 17.50 3.60 -18.95
CA ALA A 437 18.77 2.98 -18.57
C ALA A 437 18.99 1.61 -19.22
N GLY A 438 18.19 1.20 -20.23
CA GLY A 438 18.37 -0.01 -21.02
C GLY A 438 17.65 -1.26 -20.53
N ALA A 439 16.60 -1.14 -19.67
CA ALA A 439 15.72 -2.26 -19.30
C ALA A 439 14.68 -2.51 -20.40
N ASP A 440 15.12 -3.06 -21.52
CA ASP A 440 14.32 -3.30 -22.73
C ASP A 440 13.57 -4.65 -22.75
N ASN A 441 13.77 -5.48 -21.73
CA ASN A 441 13.12 -6.77 -21.57
C ASN A 441 12.87 -7.10 -20.09
N ARG A 442 12.07 -8.16 -19.81
CA ARG A 442 11.63 -8.55 -18.46
C ARG A 442 12.78 -8.85 -17.51
N ILE A 443 13.80 -9.54 -17.98
CA ILE A 443 14.96 -9.94 -17.16
C ILE A 443 15.75 -8.69 -16.74
N LYS A 444 16.05 -7.80 -17.68
CA LYS A 444 16.76 -6.56 -17.39
C LYS A 444 15.91 -5.66 -16.46
N MET A 445 14.59 -5.58 -16.68
CA MET A 445 13.68 -4.82 -15.82
C MET A 445 13.70 -5.40 -14.41
N TRP A 446 13.51 -6.69 -14.25
CA TRP A 446 13.54 -7.37 -12.96
C TRP A 446 14.86 -7.14 -12.20
N LYS A 447 16.01 -7.32 -12.87
CA LYS A 447 17.34 -7.07 -12.28
C LYS A 447 17.51 -5.62 -11.83
N LYS A 448 17.05 -4.67 -12.63
CA LYS A 448 17.21 -3.24 -12.33
C LYS A 448 16.25 -2.76 -11.26
N LEU A 449 15.05 -3.34 -11.13
CA LEU A 449 14.12 -3.03 -10.03
C LEU A 449 14.75 -3.33 -8.66
N GLN A 450 15.48 -4.43 -8.52
CA GLN A 450 16.19 -4.79 -7.29
C GLN A 450 17.35 -3.85 -6.93
N LEU A 451 17.77 -2.99 -7.84
CA LEU A 451 18.85 -2.02 -7.64
C LEU A 451 18.32 -0.58 -7.45
N VAL A 452 17.01 -0.41 -7.39
CA VAL A 452 16.40 0.90 -7.15
C VAL A 452 16.67 1.32 -5.72
N LYS A 453 17.47 2.38 -5.55
CA LYS A 453 17.80 2.95 -4.26
C LYS A 453 17.59 4.45 -4.28
N ASP A 454 16.98 4.97 -3.21
CA ASP A 454 16.72 6.40 -2.97
C ASP A 454 16.13 7.12 -4.21
N PHE A 455 15.22 6.43 -4.92
CA PHE A 455 14.55 7.01 -6.09
C PHE A 455 13.74 8.23 -5.67
N PRO A 456 14.03 9.43 -6.21
CA PRO A 456 13.32 10.63 -5.83
C PRO A 456 11.91 10.61 -6.44
N GLY A 457 10.90 10.45 -5.59
CA GLY A 457 9.49 10.43 -5.96
C GLY A 457 8.72 11.61 -5.37
N VAL A 458 7.52 11.83 -5.88
CA VAL A 458 6.58 12.82 -5.33
C VAL A 458 5.87 12.31 -4.08
N THR A 459 5.98 11.00 -3.83
CA THR A 459 5.53 10.33 -2.59
C THR A 459 6.69 10.01 -1.65
N GLY A 460 7.73 10.84 -1.65
CA GLY A 460 8.98 10.61 -0.95
C GLY A 460 9.98 9.76 -1.75
N SER A 461 11.20 9.62 -1.24
CA SER A 461 12.18 8.73 -1.88
C SER A 461 11.81 7.26 -1.65
N THR A 462 12.14 6.42 -2.62
CA THR A 462 11.80 4.99 -2.59
C THR A 462 13.03 4.13 -2.85
N THR A 463 13.29 3.17 -1.98
CA THR A 463 14.22 2.06 -2.18
C THR A 463 13.41 0.77 -2.30
N LEU A 464 13.60 0.00 -3.38
CA LEU A 464 12.99 -1.32 -3.52
C LEU A 464 13.91 -2.38 -2.90
N LEU A 465 13.36 -3.20 -2.02
CA LEU A 465 14.10 -4.25 -1.33
C LEU A 465 14.14 -5.54 -2.16
N ALA A 466 15.08 -6.41 -1.88
CA ALA A 466 15.18 -7.73 -2.52
C ALA A 466 13.95 -8.62 -2.26
N SER A 467 13.24 -8.39 -1.18
CA SER A 467 11.94 -9.02 -0.87
C SER A 467 10.81 -8.61 -1.83
N GLY A 468 10.97 -7.51 -2.57
CA GLY A 468 9.93 -6.87 -3.36
C GLY A 468 9.19 -5.75 -2.59
N ASP A 469 9.45 -5.60 -1.29
CA ASP A 469 8.94 -4.49 -0.49
C ASP A 469 9.67 -3.18 -0.79
N SER A 470 9.21 -2.09 -0.21
CA SER A 470 9.88 -0.81 -0.32
C SER A 470 10.12 -0.16 1.03
N GLU A 471 11.25 0.54 1.12
CA GLU A 471 11.49 1.57 2.13
C GLU A 471 11.22 2.94 1.52
N LYS A 472 10.62 3.81 2.29
CA LYS A 472 10.28 5.17 1.84
C LYS A 472 10.65 6.20 2.89
N ASN A 473 11.26 7.28 2.45
CA ASN A 473 11.36 8.49 3.25
C ASN A 473 10.13 9.36 2.96
N ILE A 474 9.21 9.41 3.91
CA ILE A 474 7.91 10.05 3.79
C ILE A 474 7.88 11.43 4.46
N PHE A 475 6.75 12.12 4.42
CA PHE A 475 6.61 13.46 4.94
C PHE A 475 6.22 13.43 6.42
N ALA A 476 6.95 14.19 7.25
CA ALA A 476 6.48 14.59 8.56
C ALA A 476 5.65 15.88 8.44
N LEU A 477 4.44 15.86 8.97
CA LEU A 477 3.47 16.94 8.87
C LEU A 477 3.06 17.42 10.26
N THR A 478 2.70 18.69 10.36
CA THR A 478 2.18 19.32 11.57
C THR A 478 1.08 20.33 11.22
N VAL A 479 0.42 20.88 12.25
CA VAL A 479 -0.58 21.95 12.09
C VAL A 479 -0.03 23.28 12.58
N LYS A 480 0.13 24.24 11.69
CA LYS A 480 0.54 25.63 12.01
C LYS A 480 -0.48 26.62 11.43
N ARG A 481 -0.96 27.56 12.24
CA ARG A 481 -1.92 28.59 11.82
C ARG A 481 -3.16 28.02 11.12
N LYS A 482 -3.73 26.95 11.67
CA LYS A 482 -4.90 26.22 11.12
C LYS A 482 -4.67 25.65 9.70
N LYS A 483 -3.45 25.30 9.37
CA LYS A 483 -3.11 24.63 8.12
C LYS A 483 -2.16 23.47 8.39
N ILE A 484 -2.35 22.38 7.66
CA ILE A 484 -1.37 21.31 7.61
C ILE A 484 -0.15 21.84 6.85
N VAL A 485 1.03 21.64 7.42
CA VAL A 485 2.31 22.05 6.83
C VAL A 485 3.34 20.94 6.99
N GLN A 486 4.27 20.85 6.06
CA GLN A 486 5.42 19.96 6.18
C GLN A 486 6.37 20.52 7.25
N GLU A 487 6.84 19.63 8.12
CA GLU A 487 7.92 19.92 9.05
C GLU A 487 9.26 19.73 8.33
N ASN A 488 10.22 20.61 8.61
CA ASN A 488 11.54 20.62 7.94
C ASN A 488 12.53 19.65 8.60
#